data_c9ece73dcfa607bf3cd9845d49137c56
#
_entry.id   c9ece73dcfa607bf3cd9845d49137c56
#
_cell.length_a   1.000
_cell.length_b   1.000
_cell.length_c   1.000
_cell.angle_alpha   90.00
_cell.angle_beta   90.00
_cell.angle_gamma   90.00
#
_symmetry.space_group_name_H-M   'P 1'
#
loop_
_entity.id
_entity.type
_entity.pdbx_description
1 polymer ?
#
loop_
_entity_poly.entity_id
_entity_poly.type
_entity_poly.pdbx_seq_one_letter_code
_entity_poly.pdbx_strand_id
1 'polypeptide(L)'
;MHSRREASAAPFSHASAAVLWGLPLFRHVPEAVHVSDARHNGVVRHARGVARHEVSVPDDDIVVIGGIPCTSLERTVFDVARTLPLASAVAVADAALRLVAWDPEDRVYDQGAASTWATAMEERIARARGARGIRQARWIMAFADGRAQLPGESMSRLLLHDLGFATPRLQVRLADSSHLYFVDFGLDDAKAWGEFDGEGKYTDAQFRGERTPWEVVRAEKEREDWIRATTHRPLVRWGMQHLASPVTLGRRLAEFGIRPPR
;
A
#
# COMPACT_ATOMS: atom_id res chain seq x y z
N MET A 1 25.15 9.54 41.09
CA MET A 1 25.20 8.22 40.44
C MET A 1 24.67 8.37 39.02
N HIS A 2 25.55 8.49 38.01
CA HIS A 2 25.14 8.53 36.61
C HIS A 2 24.97 7.08 36.15
N SER A 3 23.75 6.62 36.04
CA SER A 3 23.43 5.35 35.37
C SER A 3 23.98 5.42 33.94
N ARG A 4 25.02 4.62 33.64
CA ARG A 4 25.41 4.33 32.26
C ARG A 4 24.22 3.69 31.61
N ARG A 5 23.46 4.44 30.75
CA ARG A 5 22.58 3.84 29.75
C ARG A 5 23.47 2.89 28.95
N GLU A 6 23.22 1.60 29.07
CA GLU A 6 23.72 0.62 28.12
C GLU A 6 23.40 1.15 26.72
N ALA A 7 24.40 1.12 25.84
CA ALA A 7 24.25 1.62 24.49
C ALA A 7 23.22 0.73 23.79
N SER A 8 21.93 1.10 23.87
CA SER A 8 20.86 0.45 23.12
C SER A 8 21.24 0.48 21.65
N ALA A 9 21.14 -0.66 20.98
CA ALA A 9 21.39 -0.75 19.54
C ALA A 9 20.49 0.26 18.81
N ALA A 10 21.06 0.97 17.84
CA ALA A 10 20.29 1.93 17.03
C ALA A 10 19.11 1.23 16.38
N PRO A 11 17.85 1.73 16.52
CA PRO A 11 16.69 1.07 15.98
C PRO A 11 16.72 1.04 14.44
N PHE A 12 16.26 -0.07 13.86
CA PHE A 12 16.01 -0.14 12.43
C PHE A 12 14.95 0.91 12.05
N SER A 13 15.09 1.51 10.87
CA SER A 13 14.24 2.59 10.41
C SER A 13 14.00 2.53 8.91
N HIS A 14 13.17 3.43 8.36
CA HIS A 14 12.93 3.55 6.92
C HIS A 14 12.56 2.21 6.27
N ALA A 15 13.22 1.84 5.16
CA ALA A 15 12.96 0.60 4.43
C ALA A 15 13.20 -0.65 5.27
N SER A 16 14.20 -0.64 6.18
CA SER A 16 14.47 -1.79 7.03
C SER A 16 13.39 -2.02 8.10
N ALA A 17 12.86 -0.94 8.69
CA ALA A 17 11.71 -1.06 9.59
C ALA A 17 10.45 -1.47 8.81
N ALA A 18 10.24 -0.96 7.59
CA ALA A 18 9.13 -1.37 6.74
C ALA A 18 9.14 -2.90 6.48
N VAL A 19 10.31 -3.48 6.22
CA VAL A 19 10.47 -4.94 6.08
C VAL A 19 10.12 -5.68 7.38
N LEU A 20 10.56 -5.19 8.54
CA LEU A 20 10.21 -5.79 9.83
C LEU A 20 8.71 -5.74 10.12
N TRP A 21 8.03 -4.68 9.70
CA TRP A 21 6.58 -4.54 9.75
C TRP A 21 5.83 -5.41 8.72
N GLY A 22 6.53 -6.10 7.80
CA GLY A 22 5.93 -6.86 6.70
C GLY A 22 5.33 -5.96 5.59
N LEU A 23 5.73 -4.68 5.53
CA LEU A 23 5.22 -3.74 4.53
C LEU A 23 5.93 -3.94 3.18
N PRO A 24 5.19 -3.88 2.06
CA PRO A 24 5.74 -4.17 0.74
C PRO A 24 6.60 -3.01 0.20
N LEU A 25 7.81 -3.31 -0.23
CA LEU A 25 8.68 -2.35 -0.94
C LEU A 25 8.52 -2.53 -2.46
N PHE A 26 7.40 -2.04 -3.01
CA PHE A 26 7.07 -2.25 -4.42
C PHE A 26 8.15 -1.73 -5.37
N ARG A 27 8.74 -2.62 -6.19
CA ARG A 27 9.83 -2.32 -7.14
C ARG A 27 11.01 -1.56 -6.52
N HIS A 28 11.23 -1.74 -5.22
CA HIS A 28 12.35 -1.14 -4.53
C HIS A 28 13.09 -2.20 -3.70
N VAL A 29 14.35 -2.41 -4.01
CA VAL A 29 15.24 -3.28 -3.24
C VAL A 29 16.21 -2.37 -2.50
N PRO A 30 16.19 -2.33 -1.15
CA PRO A 30 17.11 -1.51 -0.40
C PRO A 30 18.56 -1.99 -0.60
N GLU A 31 19.46 -1.07 -0.93
CA GLU A 31 20.90 -1.36 -1.10
C GLU A 31 21.64 -1.43 0.25
N ALA A 32 21.01 -0.98 1.31
CA ALA A 32 21.60 -0.91 2.64
C ALA A 32 20.55 -1.18 3.73
N VAL A 33 21.05 -1.60 4.89
CA VAL A 33 20.27 -1.65 6.13
C VAL A 33 20.17 -0.24 6.71
N HIS A 34 18.95 0.21 7.00
CA HIS A 34 18.67 1.54 7.53
C HIS A 34 18.49 1.50 9.05
N VAL A 35 19.26 2.33 9.76
CA VAL A 35 19.14 2.53 11.20
C VAL A 35 19.11 4.03 11.52
N SER A 36 18.47 4.42 12.62
CA SER A 36 18.44 5.80 13.10
C SER A 36 19.28 5.92 14.37
N ASP A 37 20.16 6.95 14.43
CA ASP A 37 21.06 7.17 15.54
C ASP A 37 21.15 8.68 15.85
N ALA A 38 20.90 9.04 17.10
CA ALA A 38 20.76 10.42 17.56
C ALA A 38 22.05 11.27 17.59
N ARG A 39 23.18 10.73 17.12
CA ARG A 39 24.49 11.35 17.41
C ARG A 39 24.79 12.64 16.64
N HIS A 40 24.09 12.94 15.53
CA HIS A 40 24.32 14.16 14.72
C HIS A 40 23.05 14.61 13.97
N ASN A 41 23.06 15.82 13.43
CA ASN A 41 21.88 16.50 12.89
C ASN A 41 21.58 16.15 11.42
N GLY A 42 20.79 15.12 11.17
CA GLY A 42 20.08 14.98 9.88
C GLY A 42 20.90 14.47 8.68
N VAL A 43 22.14 14.07 8.88
CA VAL A 43 23.01 13.52 7.83
C VAL A 43 22.77 12.02 7.70
N VAL A 44 22.86 11.47 6.49
CA VAL A 44 22.88 10.02 6.26
C VAL A 44 24.30 9.59 5.96
N ARG A 45 24.84 8.67 6.77
CA ARG A 45 26.17 8.09 6.53
C ARG A 45 26.05 6.66 6.06
N HIS A 46 26.70 6.34 4.96
CA HIS A 46 26.79 5.01 4.42
C HIS A 46 28.13 4.37 4.77
N ALA A 47 28.10 3.24 5.45
CA ALA A 47 29.29 2.47 5.77
C ALA A 47 28.96 0.97 5.78
N ARG A 48 29.70 0.15 5.02
CA ARG A 48 29.61 -1.31 5.04
C ARG A 48 28.18 -1.85 4.86
N GLY A 49 27.39 -1.28 3.91
CA GLY A 49 26.02 -1.71 3.68
C GLY A 49 25.00 -1.24 4.73
N VAL A 50 25.36 -0.26 5.57
CA VAL A 50 24.46 0.36 6.54
C VAL A 50 24.29 1.83 6.22
N ALA A 51 23.04 2.27 6.06
CA ALA A 51 22.65 3.67 5.97
C ALA A 51 22.23 4.16 7.36
N ARG A 52 23.07 4.97 7.97
CA ARG A 52 22.82 5.52 9.29
C ARG A 52 22.22 6.91 9.17
N HIS A 53 20.97 7.02 9.58
CA HIS A 53 20.25 8.30 9.63
C HIS A 53 20.53 8.97 10.96
N GLU A 54 21.22 10.11 10.93
CA GLU A 54 21.56 10.87 12.12
C GLU A 54 20.36 11.73 12.57
N VAL A 55 19.35 11.07 13.11
CA VAL A 55 18.12 11.69 13.58
C VAL A 55 17.69 11.05 14.91
N SER A 56 17.27 11.88 15.85
CA SER A 56 16.69 11.40 17.11
C SER A 56 15.35 10.73 16.86
N VAL A 57 15.19 9.55 17.43
CA VAL A 57 13.92 8.82 17.48
C VAL A 57 13.45 8.86 18.93
N PRO A 58 12.33 9.49 19.26
CA PRO A 58 11.72 9.45 20.58
C PRO A 58 11.43 8.01 21.03
N ASP A 59 11.46 7.77 22.33
CA ASP A 59 11.21 6.42 22.88
C ASP A 59 9.82 5.88 22.47
N ASP A 60 8.80 6.75 22.36
CA ASP A 60 7.45 6.42 21.89
C ASP A 60 7.41 6.01 20.40
N ASP A 61 8.43 6.36 19.65
CA ASP A 61 8.59 5.97 18.24
C ASP A 61 9.48 4.71 18.08
N ILE A 62 9.81 4.00 19.18
CA ILE A 62 10.60 2.76 19.15
C ILE A 62 9.74 1.60 19.64
N VAL A 63 9.70 0.54 18.85
CA VAL A 63 9.05 -0.73 19.19
C VAL A 63 10.01 -1.89 18.99
N VAL A 64 9.66 -3.08 19.49
CA VAL A 64 10.45 -4.30 19.32
C VAL A 64 9.63 -5.32 18.54
N ILE A 65 10.10 -5.72 17.36
CA ILE A 65 9.50 -6.74 16.52
C ILE A 65 10.45 -7.94 16.45
N GLY A 66 9.99 -9.11 16.91
CA GLY A 66 10.84 -10.32 16.92
C GLY A 66 12.16 -10.17 17.68
N GLY A 67 12.19 -9.35 18.74
CA GLY A 67 13.40 -9.05 19.50
C GLY A 67 14.29 -7.96 18.89
N ILE A 68 13.90 -7.35 17.78
CA ILE A 68 14.67 -6.34 17.04
C ILE A 68 14.06 -4.96 17.28
N PRO A 69 14.79 -3.96 17.81
CA PRO A 69 14.29 -2.60 17.96
C PRO A 69 14.16 -1.93 16.59
N CYS A 70 12.99 -1.34 16.32
CA CYS A 70 12.73 -0.59 15.08
C CYS A 70 11.80 0.59 15.36
N THR A 71 11.64 1.45 14.36
CA THR A 71 10.69 2.56 14.45
C THR A 71 9.25 2.06 14.48
N SER A 72 8.37 2.78 15.21
CA SER A 72 6.91 2.55 15.22
C SER A 72 6.35 2.55 13.79
N LEU A 73 5.14 2.01 13.61
CA LEU A 73 4.51 1.93 12.29
C LEU A 73 4.38 3.34 11.68
N GLU A 74 3.84 4.29 12.44
CA GLU A 74 3.65 5.68 12.01
C GLU A 74 4.98 6.36 11.66
N ARG A 75 6.01 6.14 12.48
CA ARG A 75 7.33 6.69 12.20
C ARG A 75 7.95 6.05 10.98
N THR A 76 7.83 4.77 10.81
CA THR A 76 8.32 4.03 9.64
C THR A 76 7.67 4.54 8.35
N VAL A 77 6.33 4.64 8.33
CA VAL A 77 5.59 5.15 7.17
C VAL A 77 5.96 6.60 6.86
N PHE A 78 6.09 7.45 7.89
CA PHE A 78 6.52 8.83 7.72
C PHE A 78 7.92 8.93 7.08
N ASP A 79 8.89 8.16 7.56
CA ASP A 79 10.25 8.17 7.03
C ASP A 79 10.30 7.63 5.59
N VAL A 80 9.58 6.55 5.30
CA VAL A 80 9.44 5.97 3.95
C VAL A 80 8.75 6.94 3.00
N ALA A 81 7.64 7.56 3.42
CA ALA A 81 6.90 8.52 2.59
C ALA A 81 7.73 9.74 2.17
N ARG A 82 8.76 10.08 2.93
CA ARG A 82 9.68 11.19 2.63
C ARG A 82 10.87 10.81 1.75
N THR A 83 11.23 9.53 1.72
CA THR A 83 12.55 9.10 1.23
C THR A 83 12.51 8.11 0.08
N LEU A 84 11.49 7.27 0.00
CA LEU A 84 11.39 6.28 -1.07
C LEU A 84 10.74 6.85 -2.33
N PRO A 85 10.91 6.18 -3.49
CA PRO A 85 10.16 6.48 -4.70
C PRO A 85 8.65 6.43 -4.44
N LEU A 86 7.91 7.32 -5.10
CA LEU A 86 6.48 7.54 -4.87
C LEU A 86 5.66 6.24 -4.88
N ALA A 87 5.85 5.40 -5.89
CA ALA A 87 5.11 4.14 -6.04
C ALA A 87 5.33 3.18 -4.86
N SER A 88 6.59 3.03 -4.41
CA SER A 88 6.92 2.20 -3.25
C SER A 88 6.34 2.78 -1.96
N ALA A 89 6.44 4.09 -1.79
CA ALA A 89 5.95 4.78 -0.60
C ALA A 89 4.41 4.74 -0.50
N VAL A 90 3.68 4.82 -1.61
CA VAL A 90 2.22 4.63 -1.65
C VAL A 90 1.86 3.19 -1.25
N ALA A 91 2.54 2.18 -1.79
CA ALA A 91 2.27 0.78 -1.43
C ALA A 91 2.52 0.51 0.06
N VAL A 92 3.58 1.11 0.63
CA VAL A 92 3.86 1.03 2.08
C VAL A 92 2.76 1.72 2.90
N ALA A 93 2.32 2.91 2.50
CA ALA A 93 1.30 3.67 3.21
C ALA A 93 -0.07 2.96 3.18
N ASP A 94 -0.49 2.45 2.02
CA ASP A 94 -1.72 1.67 1.88
C ASP A 94 -1.68 0.40 2.76
N ALA A 95 -0.57 -0.35 2.71
CA ALA A 95 -0.41 -1.56 3.51
C ALA A 95 -0.39 -1.28 5.02
N ALA A 96 0.27 -0.21 5.46
CA ALA A 96 0.28 0.20 6.86
C ALA A 96 -1.12 0.62 7.33
N LEU A 97 -1.84 1.40 6.54
CA LEU A 97 -3.21 1.80 6.85
C LEU A 97 -4.15 0.58 6.87
N ARG A 98 -3.89 -0.43 6.03
CA ARG A 98 -4.59 -1.70 6.07
C ARG A 98 -4.35 -2.46 7.38
N LEU A 99 -3.12 -2.51 7.89
CA LEU A 99 -2.82 -3.13 9.19
C LEU A 99 -3.60 -2.48 10.35
N VAL A 100 -3.87 -1.19 10.24
CA VAL A 100 -4.56 -0.42 11.29
C VAL A 100 -6.08 -0.51 11.18
N ALA A 101 -6.62 -0.53 9.95
CA ALA A 101 -8.04 -0.28 9.71
C ALA A 101 -8.80 -1.44 9.05
N TRP A 102 -8.13 -2.52 8.67
CA TRP A 102 -8.80 -3.66 8.04
C TRP A 102 -8.98 -4.82 9.03
N ASP A 103 -10.22 -5.22 9.22
CA ASP A 103 -10.55 -6.45 9.91
C ASP A 103 -10.59 -7.61 8.91
N PRO A 104 -9.67 -8.59 9.00
CA PRO A 104 -9.63 -9.71 8.07
C PRO A 104 -10.73 -10.75 8.32
N GLU A 105 -11.27 -10.86 9.56
CA GLU A 105 -12.29 -11.84 9.93
C GLU A 105 -13.65 -11.41 9.41
N ASP A 106 -14.06 -10.17 9.71
CA ASP A 106 -15.33 -9.61 9.26
C ASP A 106 -15.25 -8.99 7.85
N ARG A 107 -14.04 -8.82 7.29
CA ARG A 107 -13.77 -8.14 6.00
C ARG A 107 -14.35 -6.73 5.98
N VAL A 108 -14.21 -6.03 7.08
CA VAL A 108 -14.71 -4.67 7.28
C VAL A 108 -13.53 -3.69 7.37
N TYR A 109 -13.71 -2.54 6.76
CA TYR A 109 -12.78 -1.42 6.90
C TYR A 109 -13.27 -0.45 7.97
N ASP A 110 -12.49 -0.32 9.06
CA ASP A 110 -12.77 0.61 10.14
C ASP A 110 -12.35 2.04 9.75
N GLN A 111 -13.34 2.82 9.34
CA GLN A 111 -13.15 4.22 8.97
C GLN A 111 -12.72 5.09 10.16
N GLY A 112 -13.11 4.72 11.39
CA GLY A 112 -12.71 5.43 12.61
C GLY A 112 -11.22 5.25 12.90
N ALA A 113 -10.73 4.02 12.87
CA ALA A 113 -9.30 3.72 13.01
C ALA A 113 -8.48 4.39 11.91
N ALA A 114 -8.94 4.34 10.66
CA ALA A 114 -8.29 5.01 9.54
C ALA A 114 -8.21 6.53 9.74
N SER A 115 -9.27 7.18 10.20
CA SER A 115 -9.31 8.62 10.45
C SER A 115 -8.39 9.02 11.62
N THR A 116 -8.35 8.21 12.68
CA THR A 116 -7.45 8.43 13.82
C THR A 116 -6.00 8.37 13.38
N TRP A 117 -5.64 7.35 12.60
CA TRP A 117 -4.30 7.20 12.04
C TRP A 117 -3.93 8.37 11.11
N ALA A 118 -4.84 8.78 10.23
CA ALA A 118 -4.63 9.92 9.33
C ALA A 118 -4.33 11.21 10.11
N THR A 119 -5.10 11.50 11.17
CA THR A 119 -4.88 12.65 12.06
C THR A 119 -3.49 12.61 12.71
N ALA A 120 -3.08 11.46 13.24
CA ALA A 120 -1.75 11.30 13.85
C ALA A 120 -0.63 11.54 12.82
N MET A 121 -0.81 11.08 11.58
CA MET A 121 0.14 11.31 10.50
C MET A 121 0.19 12.77 10.05
N GLU A 122 -0.96 13.46 9.97
CA GLU A 122 -1.02 14.90 9.68
C GLU A 122 -0.29 15.73 10.72
N GLU A 123 -0.48 15.43 12.01
CA GLU A 123 0.25 16.08 13.10
C GLU A 123 1.75 15.85 13.01
N ARG A 124 2.19 14.62 12.70
CA ARG A 124 3.60 14.28 12.49
C ARG A 124 4.19 15.09 11.34
N ILE A 125 3.47 15.20 10.23
CA ILE A 125 3.84 16.00 9.06
C ILE A 125 3.93 17.50 9.41
N ALA A 126 2.99 18.01 10.19
CA ALA A 126 2.95 19.40 10.62
C ALA A 126 4.18 19.76 11.49
N ARG A 127 4.56 18.86 12.43
CA ARG A 127 5.78 19.02 13.26
C ARG A 127 7.07 19.02 12.44
N ALA A 128 7.08 18.34 11.29
CA ALA A 128 8.24 18.26 10.40
C ALA A 128 8.22 19.28 9.25
N ARG A 129 7.50 20.40 9.42
CA ARG A 129 7.40 21.46 8.40
C ARG A 129 8.77 21.92 7.93
N GLY A 130 8.98 22.00 6.61
CA GLY A 130 10.26 22.37 6.00
C GLY A 130 11.25 21.21 5.80
N ALA A 131 11.00 20.03 6.35
CA ALA A 131 11.87 18.89 6.17
C ALA A 131 11.86 18.38 4.72
N ARG A 132 12.98 17.80 4.28
CA ARG A 132 13.11 17.19 2.95
C ARG A 132 12.06 16.10 2.78
N GLY A 133 11.41 16.07 1.59
CA GLY A 133 10.40 15.07 1.24
C GLY A 133 9.01 15.30 1.88
N ILE A 134 8.80 16.36 2.67
CA ILE A 134 7.55 16.60 3.39
C ILE A 134 6.35 16.83 2.47
N ARG A 135 6.55 17.40 1.29
CA ARG A 135 5.48 17.57 0.29
C ARG A 135 5.00 16.23 -0.25
N GLN A 136 5.93 15.33 -0.54
CA GLN A 136 5.60 13.96 -0.96
C GLN A 136 4.87 13.22 0.15
N ALA A 137 5.36 13.26 1.39
CA ALA A 137 4.68 12.62 2.52
C ALA A 137 3.25 13.13 2.71
N ARG A 138 3.02 14.44 2.63
CA ARG A 138 1.67 15.01 2.73
C ARG A 138 0.75 14.50 1.62
N TRP A 139 1.25 14.46 0.38
CA TRP A 139 0.48 13.96 -0.74
C TRP A 139 0.15 12.47 -0.58
N ILE A 140 1.12 11.64 -0.17
CA ILE A 140 0.93 10.21 0.05
C ILE A 140 -0.12 9.97 1.14
N MET A 141 -0.06 10.69 2.26
CA MET A 141 -1.03 10.51 3.35
C MET A 141 -2.46 10.89 2.93
N ALA A 142 -2.61 11.92 2.10
CA ALA A 142 -3.90 12.27 1.53
C ALA A 142 -4.40 11.28 0.47
N PHE A 143 -3.49 10.56 -0.18
CA PHE A 143 -3.80 9.57 -1.22
C PHE A 143 -4.00 8.16 -0.66
N ALA A 144 -3.41 7.80 0.48
CA ALA A 144 -3.40 6.46 1.03
C ALA A 144 -4.81 5.90 1.29
N ASP A 145 -5.00 4.61 0.98
CA ASP A 145 -6.25 3.89 1.23
C ASP A 145 -5.96 2.43 1.60
N GLY A 146 -6.22 2.06 2.86
CA GLY A 146 -5.96 0.73 3.39
C GLY A 146 -6.86 -0.38 2.81
N ARG A 147 -7.82 -0.05 1.96
CA ARG A 147 -8.62 -1.03 1.22
C ARG A 147 -7.85 -1.67 0.07
N ALA A 148 -6.76 -1.07 -0.42
CA ALA A 148 -5.85 -1.73 -1.35
C ALA A 148 -5.20 -2.94 -0.66
N GLN A 149 -5.36 -4.13 -1.25
CA GLN A 149 -4.91 -5.39 -0.65
C GLN A 149 -3.50 -5.78 -1.08
N LEU A 150 -3.13 -5.40 -2.30
CA LEU A 150 -1.86 -5.76 -2.92
C LEU A 150 -1.11 -4.51 -3.38
N PRO A 151 0.24 -4.57 -3.41
CA PRO A 151 1.04 -3.47 -3.94
C PRO A 151 0.71 -3.10 -5.40
N GLY A 152 0.26 -4.07 -6.19
CA GLY A 152 -0.21 -3.85 -7.55
C GLY A 152 -1.53 -3.08 -7.61
N GLU A 153 -2.39 -3.21 -6.62
CA GLU A 153 -3.60 -2.39 -6.48
C GLU A 153 -3.24 -0.94 -6.12
N SER A 154 -2.30 -0.75 -5.19
CA SER A 154 -1.78 0.58 -4.85
C SER A 154 -1.17 1.28 -6.07
N MET A 155 -0.38 0.54 -6.87
CA MET A 155 0.19 1.06 -8.10
C MET A 155 -0.88 1.34 -9.16
N SER A 156 -1.91 0.50 -9.27
CA SER A 156 -3.04 0.72 -10.18
C SER A 156 -3.76 2.02 -9.86
N ARG A 157 -4.02 2.29 -8.57
CA ARG A 157 -4.60 3.56 -8.11
C ARG A 157 -3.77 4.77 -8.54
N LEU A 158 -2.45 4.69 -8.35
CA LEU A 158 -1.54 5.77 -8.73
C LEU A 158 -1.59 6.03 -10.24
N LEU A 159 -1.54 4.97 -11.07
CA LEU A 159 -1.62 5.11 -12.53
C LEU A 159 -2.99 5.59 -13.01
N LEU A 160 -4.08 5.19 -12.37
CA LEU A 160 -5.43 5.70 -12.66
C LEU A 160 -5.52 7.20 -12.35
N HIS A 161 -4.96 7.64 -11.23
CA HIS A 161 -4.84 9.06 -10.88
C HIS A 161 -4.03 9.83 -11.94
N ASP A 162 -2.87 9.32 -12.35
CA ASP A 162 -2.03 9.95 -13.38
C ASP A 162 -2.70 10.01 -14.76
N LEU A 163 -3.61 9.09 -15.04
CA LEU A 163 -4.45 9.08 -16.24
C LEU A 163 -5.60 10.09 -16.17
N GLY A 164 -5.89 10.65 -15.00
CA GLY A 164 -6.97 11.61 -14.80
C GLY A 164 -8.33 10.98 -14.47
N PHE A 165 -8.39 9.72 -14.06
CA PHE A 165 -9.60 9.15 -13.49
C PHE A 165 -9.89 9.74 -12.10
N ALA A 166 -11.17 9.82 -11.74
CA ALA A 166 -11.56 10.07 -10.36
C ALA A 166 -11.01 8.97 -9.43
N THR A 167 -10.86 9.29 -8.14
CA THR A 167 -10.42 8.31 -7.15
C THR A 167 -11.32 7.08 -7.18
N PRO A 168 -10.81 5.89 -7.53
CA PRO A 168 -11.63 4.70 -7.64
C PRO A 168 -12.13 4.26 -6.26
N ARG A 169 -13.35 3.74 -6.20
CA ARG A 169 -13.77 2.97 -5.02
C ARG A 169 -13.02 1.65 -5.00
N LEU A 170 -12.60 1.23 -3.81
CA LEU A 170 -11.86 -0.02 -3.63
C LEU A 170 -12.71 -1.09 -2.97
N GLN A 171 -12.43 -2.35 -3.30
CA GLN A 171 -13.08 -3.54 -2.73
C GLN A 171 -14.60 -3.41 -2.73
N VAL A 172 -15.14 -3.05 -3.91
CA VAL A 172 -16.57 -2.76 -4.05
C VAL A 172 -17.38 -4.03 -3.90
N ARG A 173 -18.25 -4.05 -2.92
CA ARG A 173 -19.19 -5.14 -2.66
C ARG A 173 -20.33 -5.11 -3.69
N LEU A 174 -20.50 -6.21 -4.42
CA LEU A 174 -21.59 -6.46 -5.34
C LEU A 174 -22.38 -7.67 -4.83
N ALA A 175 -23.67 -7.53 -4.55
CA ALA A 175 -24.46 -8.60 -3.95
C ALA A 175 -25.92 -8.55 -4.38
N ASP A 176 -26.53 -9.74 -4.44
CA ASP A 176 -27.98 -9.96 -4.44
C ASP A 176 -28.37 -10.99 -3.36
N SER A 177 -29.53 -11.60 -3.44
CA SER A 177 -30.00 -12.61 -2.50
C SER A 177 -29.18 -13.92 -2.52
N SER A 178 -28.42 -14.18 -3.58
CA SER A 178 -27.73 -15.46 -3.84
C SER A 178 -26.23 -15.32 -4.04
N HIS A 179 -25.75 -14.11 -4.35
CA HIS A 179 -24.38 -13.87 -4.71
C HIS A 179 -23.77 -12.74 -3.89
N LEU A 180 -22.50 -12.91 -3.52
CA LEU A 180 -21.67 -11.89 -2.88
C LEU A 180 -20.29 -11.90 -3.52
N TYR A 181 -19.95 -10.83 -4.24
CA TYR A 181 -18.67 -10.65 -4.87
C TYR A 181 -18.04 -9.31 -4.49
N PHE A 182 -16.74 -9.23 -4.62
CA PHE A 182 -15.98 -7.99 -4.47
C PHE A 182 -15.19 -7.76 -5.75
N VAL A 183 -15.14 -6.52 -6.21
CA VAL A 183 -14.26 -6.07 -7.30
C VAL A 183 -13.25 -5.06 -6.76
N ASP A 184 -12.01 -5.13 -7.23
CA ASP A 184 -10.93 -4.31 -6.68
C ASP A 184 -11.19 -2.82 -6.87
N PHE A 185 -11.75 -2.43 -8.05
CA PHE A 185 -11.93 -1.03 -8.44
C PHE A 185 -13.32 -0.74 -9.01
N GLY A 186 -13.97 0.28 -8.47
CA GLY A 186 -15.11 0.93 -9.09
C GLY A 186 -14.66 2.21 -9.78
N LEU A 187 -14.63 2.22 -11.11
CA LEU A 187 -14.33 3.38 -11.95
C LEU A 187 -15.65 4.09 -12.29
N ASP A 188 -16.19 4.86 -11.36
CA ASP A 188 -17.56 5.38 -11.44
C ASP A 188 -17.72 6.44 -12.53
N ASP A 189 -16.72 7.25 -12.77
CA ASP A 189 -16.67 8.25 -13.84
C ASP A 189 -16.68 7.59 -15.24
N ALA A 190 -16.12 6.41 -15.37
CA ALA A 190 -16.14 5.61 -16.59
C ALA A 190 -17.23 4.53 -16.61
N LYS A 191 -18.03 4.41 -15.53
CA LYS A 191 -19.06 3.38 -15.35
C LYS A 191 -18.54 1.96 -15.61
N ALA A 192 -17.36 1.64 -15.07
CA ALA A 192 -16.66 0.39 -15.28
C ALA A 192 -16.19 -0.24 -13.98
N TRP A 193 -15.88 -1.53 -14.02
CA TRP A 193 -15.21 -2.28 -12.96
C TRP A 193 -13.80 -2.64 -13.39
N GLY A 194 -12.87 -2.66 -12.42
CA GLY A 194 -11.50 -3.05 -12.64
C GLY A 194 -11.04 -4.11 -11.66
N GLU A 195 -10.15 -5.00 -12.09
CA GLU A 195 -9.48 -5.99 -11.24
C GLU A 195 -8.00 -6.05 -11.54
N PHE A 196 -7.19 -6.04 -10.49
CA PHE A 196 -5.79 -6.31 -10.60
C PHE A 196 -5.52 -7.81 -10.45
N ASP A 197 -5.03 -8.43 -11.51
CA ASP A 197 -4.66 -9.84 -11.54
C ASP A 197 -3.18 -9.98 -11.14
N GLY A 198 -2.96 -10.25 -9.85
CA GLY A 198 -1.63 -10.55 -9.33
C GLY A 198 -1.23 -11.98 -9.68
N GLU A 199 -0.04 -12.18 -10.25
CA GLU A 199 0.49 -13.48 -10.69
C GLU A 199 0.47 -14.57 -9.59
N GLY A 200 0.40 -14.19 -8.30
CA GLY A 200 0.38 -15.13 -7.15
C GLY A 200 -0.93 -15.90 -6.97
N LYS A 201 -2.04 -15.42 -7.50
CA LYS A 201 -3.36 -16.07 -7.27
C LYS A 201 -3.47 -17.47 -7.91
N TYR A 202 -2.66 -17.78 -8.91
CA TYR A 202 -2.72 -19.06 -9.63
C TYR A 202 -1.70 -20.12 -9.14
N THR A 203 -0.71 -19.71 -8.36
CA THR A 203 0.36 -20.60 -7.88
C THR A 203 0.12 -21.16 -6.48
N ASP A 204 -0.72 -20.53 -5.66
CA ASP A 204 -0.99 -20.98 -4.30
C ASP A 204 -2.01 -22.13 -4.29
N ALA A 205 -1.51 -23.34 -4.06
CA ALA A 205 -2.33 -24.54 -3.85
C ALA A 205 -3.34 -24.37 -2.69
N GLN A 206 -3.09 -23.48 -1.74
CA GLN A 206 -3.97 -23.17 -0.60
C GLN A 206 -5.28 -22.48 -1.03
N PHE A 207 -5.29 -21.71 -2.15
CA PHE A 207 -6.52 -21.08 -2.66
C PHE A 207 -7.39 -21.99 -3.53
N ARG A 208 -6.87 -23.13 -4.00
CA ARG A 208 -7.64 -24.07 -4.85
C ARG A 208 -8.59 -24.94 -4.04
N GLY A 209 -8.30 -25.20 -2.74
CA GLY A 209 -9.02 -26.21 -1.99
C GLY A 209 -9.02 -27.55 -2.74
N GLU A 210 -10.10 -28.31 -2.68
CA GLU A 210 -10.29 -29.58 -3.41
C GLU A 210 -10.78 -29.39 -4.86
N ARG A 211 -10.86 -28.12 -5.37
CA ARG A 211 -11.42 -27.82 -6.70
C ARG A 211 -10.41 -28.11 -7.82
N THR A 212 -10.90 -28.68 -8.89
CA THR A 212 -10.13 -28.88 -10.12
C THR A 212 -9.85 -27.52 -10.80
N PRO A 213 -8.79 -27.39 -11.61
CA PRO A 213 -8.55 -26.18 -12.40
C PRO A 213 -9.73 -25.76 -13.27
N TRP A 214 -10.48 -26.72 -13.79
CA TRP A 214 -11.67 -26.47 -14.61
C TRP A 214 -12.82 -25.84 -13.79
N GLU A 215 -13.06 -26.32 -12.58
CA GLU A 215 -14.08 -25.77 -11.68
C GLU A 215 -13.75 -24.34 -11.27
N VAL A 216 -12.47 -24.03 -11.05
CA VAL A 216 -12.00 -22.66 -10.74
C VAL A 216 -12.27 -21.71 -11.93
N VAL A 217 -11.89 -22.11 -13.14
CA VAL A 217 -12.12 -21.33 -14.35
C VAL A 217 -13.62 -21.11 -14.61
N ARG A 218 -14.43 -22.16 -14.41
CA ARG A 218 -15.88 -22.09 -14.60
C ARG A 218 -16.53 -21.14 -13.59
N ALA A 219 -16.19 -21.25 -12.31
CA ALA A 219 -16.72 -20.38 -11.27
C ALA A 219 -16.36 -18.91 -11.50
N GLU A 220 -15.12 -18.66 -11.99
CA GLU A 220 -14.69 -17.31 -12.32
C GLU A 220 -15.44 -16.72 -13.52
N LYS A 221 -15.70 -17.55 -14.53
CA LYS A 221 -16.52 -17.13 -15.66
C LYS A 221 -17.97 -16.82 -15.26
N GLU A 222 -18.58 -17.68 -14.44
CA GLU A 222 -19.94 -17.48 -13.91
C GLU A 222 -20.02 -16.19 -13.07
N ARG A 223 -19.00 -15.91 -12.25
CA ARG A 223 -18.86 -14.68 -11.48
C ARG A 223 -18.80 -13.44 -12.39
N GLU A 224 -17.95 -13.48 -13.42
CA GLU A 224 -17.79 -12.36 -14.36
C GLU A 224 -19.07 -12.09 -15.17
N ASP A 225 -19.72 -13.15 -15.66
CA ASP A 225 -20.98 -13.06 -16.39
C ASP A 225 -22.08 -12.45 -15.50
N TRP A 226 -22.17 -12.87 -14.23
CA TRP A 226 -23.12 -12.31 -13.28
C TRP A 226 -22.84 -10.81 -13.01
N ILE A 227 -21.59 -10.43 -12.77
CA ILE A 227 -21.21 -9.02 -12.54
C ILE A 227 -21.64 -8.15 -13.73
N ARG A 228 -21.32 -8.57 -14.95
CA ARG A 228 -21.66 -7.82 -16.16
C ARG A 228 -23.17 -7.72 -16.39
N ALA A 229 -23.90 -8.84 -16.22
CA ALA A 229 -25.33 -8.88 -16.42
C ALA A 229 -26.09 -8.02 -15.39
N THR A 230 -25.69 -8.09 -14.12
CA THR A 230 -26.37 -7.40 -13.02
C THR A 230 -26.06 -5.90 -13.00
N THR A 231 -24.81 -5.51 -13.30
CA THR A 231 -24.38 -4.12 -13.16
C THR A 231 -24.42 -3.32 -14.46
N HIS A 232 -24.53 -4.00 -15.61
CA HIS A 232 -24.45 -3.40 -16.95
C HIS A 232 -23.19 -2.56 -17.17
N ARG A 233 -22.09 -2.93 -16.49
CA ARG A 233 -20.78 -2.27 -16.58
C ARG A 233 -19.73 -3.24 -17.10
N PRO A 234 -18.81 -2.80 -17.98
CA PRO A 234 -17.67 -3.61 -18.37
C PRO A 234 -16.79 -3.91 -17.16
N LEU A 235 -16.24 -5.13 -17.11
CA LEU A 235 -15.21 -5.54 -16.16
C LEU A 235 -13.91 -5.76 -16.94
N VAL A 236 -12.87 -5.02 -16.57
CA VAL A 236 -11.54 -5.11 -17.17
C VAL A 236 -10.53 -5.65 -16.16
N ARG A 237 -9.66 -6.54 -16.62
CA ARG A 237 -8.54 -7.06 -15.81
C ARG A 237 -7.22 -6.62 -16.37
N TRP A 238 -6.28 -6.32 -15.46
CA TRP A 238 -4.91 -6.01 -15.81
C TRP A 238 -3.94 -6.63 -14.80
N GLY A 239 -2.77 -7.04 -15.26
CA GLY A 239 -1.71 -7.60 -14.44
C GLY A 239 -0.49 -6.67 -14.39
N MET A 240 0.60 -7.17 -13.78
CA MET A 240 1.85 -6.43 -13.58
C MET A 240 2.45 -5.84 -14.86
N GLN A 241 2.29 -6.51 -16.01
CA GLN A 241 2.76 -6.03 -17.31
C GLN A 241 2.08 -4.72 -17.74
N HIS A 242 0.86 -4.46 -17.29
CA HIS A 242 0.12 -3.24 -17.60
C HIS A 242 0.46 -2.08 -16.67
N LEU A 243 1.18 -2.33 -15.56
CA LEU A 243 1.59 -1.33 -14.58
C LEU A 243 2.97 -0.72 -14.88
N ALA A 244 3.50 -0.89 -16.09
CA ALA A 244 4.79 -0.31 -16.47
C ALA A 244 4.73 1.23 -16.57
N SER A 245 3.61 1.78 -17.01
CA SER A 245 3.38 3.23 -17.12
C SER A 245 1.89 3.55 -17.22
N PRO A 246 1.48 4.83 -17.00
CA PRO A 246 0.11 5.27 -17.25
C PRO A 246 -0.35 4.96 -18.69
N VAL A 247 0.52 5.15 -19.67
CA VAL A 247 0.21 4.87 -21.08
C VAL A 247 -0.12 3.40 -21.31
N THR A 248 0.60 2.48 -20.66
CA THR A 248 0.37 1.04 -20.81
C THR A 248 -0.97 0.63 -20.21
N LEU A 249 -1.28 1.10 -19.02
CA LEU A 249 -2.57 0.86 -18.38
C LEU A 249 -3.71 1.52 -19.18
N GLY A 250 -3.52 2.76 -19.64
CA GLY A 250 -4.51 3.48 -20.43
C GLY A 250 -4.85 2.77 -21.76
N ARG A 251 -3.88 2.14 -22.43
CA ARG A 251 -4.13 1.32 -23.62
C ARG A 251 -4.99 0.10 -23.26
N ARG A 252 -4.64 -0.60 -22.16
CA ARG A 252 -5.43 -1.75 -21.71
C ARG A 252 -6.87 -1.37 -21.40
N LEU A 253 -7.11 -0.26 -20.72
CA LEU A 253 -8.46 0.23 -20.44
C LEU A 253 -9.21 0.60 -21.73
N ALA A 254 -8.54 1.25 -22.69
CA ALA A 254 -9.14 1.67 -23.95
C ALA A 254 -9.59 0.49 -24.83
N GLU A 255 -8.97 -0.70 -24.73
CA GLU A 255 -9.43 -1.94 -25.39
C GLU A 255 -10.85 -2.32 -24.96
N PHE A 256 -11.27 -1.91 -23.77
CA PHE A 256 -12.62 -2.12 -23.23
C PHE A 256 -13.52 -0.88 -23.33
N GLY A 257 -13.10 0.13 -24.09
CA GLY A 257 -13.83 1.39 -24.25
C GLY A 257 -13.77 2.32 -23.03
N ILE A 258 -12.93 2.00 -22.03
CA ILE A 258 -12.77 2.76 -20.78
C ILE A 258 -11.74 3.86 -20.99
N ARG A 259 -12.15 5.11 -20.78
CA ARG A 259 -11.28 6.29 -20.89
C ARG A 259 -11.53 7.24 -19.74
N PRO A 260 -10.52 8.02 -19.31
CA PRO A 260 -10.76 9.06 -18.32
C PRO A 260 -11.75 10.10 -18.85
N PRO A 261 -12.52 10.76 -17.99
CA PRO A 261 -13.37 11.86 -18.39
C PRO A 261 -12.53 12.99 -19.02
N ARG A 262 -13.13 13.72 -19.96
CA ARG A 262 -12.48 14.86 -20.62
C ARG A 262 -12.47 16.08 -19.70
#